data_79a9c9180b8bace6fa7ee4fefeb0574b
#
_entry.id   79a9c9180b8bace6fa7ee4fefeb0574b
#
_cell.length_a   1.000
_cell.length_b   1.000
_cell.length_c   1.000
_cell.angle_alpha   90.00
_cell.angle_beta   90.00
_cell.angle_gamma   90.00
#
_symmetry.space_group_name_H-M   'P 1'
#
loop_
_entity.id
_entity.type
_entity.pdbx_description
1 polymer ?
#
loop_
_entity_poly.entity_id
_entity_poly.type
_entity_poly.pdbx_seq_one_letter_code
_entity_poly.pdbx_strand_id
1 'polypeptide(L)'
;VDITAIAAASHEVGAQVVVDNTFLSPLLQQPLSLGADVVVHSTTKYINGHSDVVGGVAIAKDPALAESLVWWANCLGLTSGAFDSYLTLRGLRTLAPRLRAHQENTDRILAFLQQQPLVKKIYHPSLPSHPGHEIARRQQSGFGAMLSFELDCSEAGLRTFLAALTLFSVAESLGGVESLVAHPASMTHRAMTPAAQQAAGISAQLLRLSVGIEHGEDLVADLAQGFEQAQLAQQAEQVK
;
A
#
# COMPACT_ATOMS: atom_id res chain seq x y z
N VAL A 1 -10.55 -5.88 -6.24
CA VAL A 1 -11.84 -6.61 -6.17
C VAL A 1 -12.99 -5.69 -6.52
N ASP A 2 -14.06 -6.23 -7.09
CA ASP A 2 -15.31 -5.50 -7.38
C ASP A 2 -16.21 -5.52 -6.14
N ILE A 3 -16.19 -4.40 -5.39
CA ILE A 3 -16.94 -4.30 -4.13
C ILE A 3 -18.44 -4.41 -4.37
N THR A 4 -18.96 -3.77 -5.41
CA THR A 4 -20.40 -3.78 -5.72
C THR A 4 -20.89 -5.20 -6.04
N ALA A 5 -20.14 -5.95 -6.84
CA ALA A 5 -20.50 -7.31 -7.20
C ALA A 5 -20.44 -8.26 -5.98
N ILE A 6 -19.40 -8.11 -5.15
CA ILE A 6 -19.27 -8.91 -3.91
C ILE A 6 -20.39 -8.56 -2.93
N ALA A 7 -20.72 -7.28 -2.74
CA ALA A 7 -21.78 -6.86 -1.84
C ALA A 7 -23.14 -7.44 -2.29
N ALA A 8 -23.47 -7.35 -3.58
CA ALA A 8 -24.71 -7.90 -4.10
C ALA A 8 -24.82 -9.41 -3.83
N ALA A 9 -23.78 -10.19 -4.18
CA ALA A 9 -23.79 -11.64 -3.97
C ALA A 9 -23.83 -12.04 -2.48
N SER A 10 -23.16 -11.28 -1.61
CA SER A 10 -23.15 -11.53 -0.17
C SER A 10 -24.52 -11.28 0.46
N HIS A 11 -25.18 -10.20 0.06
CA HIS A 11 -26.50 -9.85 0.58
C HIS A 11 -27.59 -10.84 0.18
N GLU A 12 -27.47 -11.51 -0.99
CA GLU A 12 -28.39 -12.58 -1.39
C GLU A 12 -28.46 -13.73 -0.38
N VAL A 13 -27.38 -13.98 0.36
CA VAL A 13 -27.31 -15.02 1.40
C VAL A 13 -27.34 -14.45 2.82
N GLY A 14 -27.65 -13.17 2.98
CA GLY A 14 -27.73 -12.49 4.28
C GLY A 14 -26.38 -12.22 4.94
N ALA A 15 -25.28 -12.31 4.21
CA ALA A 15 -23.96 -12.03 4.73
C ALA A 15 -23.63 -10.52 4.68
N GLN A 16 -22.94 -10.03 5.71
CA GLN A 16 -22.42 -8.65 5.76
C GLN A 16 -21.08 -8.56 5.06
N VAL A 17 -20.81 -7.41 4.44
CA VAL A 17 -19.56 -7.11 3.75
C VAL A 17 -18.75 -6.07 4.52
N VAL A 18 -17.58 -6.49 4.97
CA VAL A 18 -16.58 -5.61 5.61
C VAL A 18 -15.45 -5.37 4.63
N VAL A 19 -15.14 -4.11 4.37
CA VAL A 19 -14.05 -3.71 3.47
C VAL A 19 -12.95 -3.01 4.24
N ASP A 20 -11.74 -3.56 4.19
CA ASP A 20 -10.54 -2.83 4.61
C ASP A 20 -10.13 -1.87 3.49
N ASN A 21 -10.28 -0.57 3.75
CA ASN A 21 -10.01 0.51 2.81
C ASN A 21 -8.74 1.30 3.18
N THR A 22 -7.84 0.68 3.94
CA THR A 22 -6.63 1.33 4.46
C THR A 22 -5.77 1.95 3.36
N PHE A 23 -5.59 1.28 2.21
CA PHE A 23 -4.68 1.72 1.14
C PHE A 23 -5.18 2.93 0.35
N LEU A 24 -6.49 3.09 0.25
CA LEU A 24 -7.09 4.16 -0.55
C LEU A 24 -7.63 5.31 0.28
N SER A 25 -7.87 5.09 1.56
CA SER A 25 -8.54 6.05 2.44
C SER A 25 -9.96 6.41 1.97
N PRO A 26 -10.75 7.15 2.75
CA PRO A 26 -12.08 7.56 2.33
C PRO A 26 -12.08 8.58 1.17
N LEU A 27 -10.94 9.18 0.83
CA LEU A 27 -10.84 10.15 -0.26
C LEU A 27 -10.75 9.49 -1.63
N LEU A 28 -10.08 8.34 -1.74
CA LEU A 28 -9.90 7.68 -3.04
C LEU A 28 -10.90 6.56 -3.30
N GLN A 29 -11.51 6.00 -2.25
CA GLN A 29 -12.54 4.98 -2.39
C GLN A 29 -13.54 5.06 -1.24
N GLN A 30 -14.84 4.92 -1.54
CA GLN A 30 -15.94 4.99 -0.58
C GLN A 30 -16.75 3.69 -0.58
N PRO A 31 -16.30 2.62 0.10
CA PRO A 31 -16.92 1.30 0.02
C PRO A 31 -18.37 1.25 0.50
N LEU A 32 -18.78 2.08 1.46
CA LEU A 32 -20.18 2.15 1.91
C LEU A 32 -21.13 2.57 0.79
N SER A 33 -20.67 3.43 -0.14
CA SER A 33 -21.44 3.83 -1.32
C SER A 33 -21.49 2.74 -2.39
N LEU A 34 -20.56 1.78 -2.34
CA LEU A 34 -20.45 0.64 -3.24
C LEU A 34 -21.16 -0.61 -2.71
N GLY A 35 -21.83 -0.51 -1.56
CA GLY A 35 -22.63 -1.60 -0.99
C GLY A 35 -22.03 -2.29 0.23
N ALA A 36 -20.82 -1.92 0.69
CA ALA A 36 -20.29 -2.46 1.93
C ALA A 36 -21.15 -2.03 3.14
N ASP A 37 -21.24 -2.91 4.14
CA ASP A 37 -21.94 -2.66 5.39
C ASP A 37 -21.04 -1.97 6.42
N VAL A 38 -19.79 -2.37 6.43
CA VAL A 38 -18.75 -1.82 7.32
C VAL A 38 -17.48 -1.53 6.53
N VAL A 39 -16.84 -0.42 6.83
CA VAL A 39 -15.50 -0.08 6.34
C VAL A 39 -14.55 -0.01 7.52
N VAL A 40 -13.39 -0.64 7.39
CA VAL A 40 -12.31 -0.54 8.37
C VAL A 40 -11.10 0.17 7.76
N HIS A 41 -10.38 0.89 8.58
CA HIS A 41 -9.08 1.47 8.23
C HIS A 41 -8.09 1.24 9.37
N SER A 42 -6.88 0.87 9.04
CA SER A 42 -5.75 1.13 9.93
C SER A 42 -5.46 2.63 9.91
N THR A 43 -5.78 3.33 10.99
CA THR A 43 -5.46 4.75 11.12
C THR A 43 -3.96 5.00 11.21
N THR A 44 -3.19 3.97 11.57
CA THR A 44 -1.71 3.92 11.53
C THR A 44 -1.13 4.37 10.19
N LYS A 45 -1.87 4.15 9.09
CA LYS A 45 -1.42 4.36 7.71
C LYS A 45 -1.75 5.78 7.24
N TYR A 46 -2.31 5.94 6.06
CA TYR A 46 -2.60 7.24 5.44
C TYR A 46 -3.43 8.21 6.30
N ILE A 47 -4.35 7.71 7.13
CA ILE A 47 -5.23 8.59 7.92
C ILE A 47 -4.41 9.42 8.90
N ASN A 48 -3.61 8.80 9.74
CA ASN A 48 -2.66 9.51 10.58
C ASN A 48 -1.48 10.05 9.74
N GLY A 49 -0.80 9.17 8.99
CA GLY A 49 0.19 9.50 7.97
C GLY A 49 1.53 10.02 8.48
N HIS A 50 1.81 9.95 9.77
CA HIS A 50 3.04 10.49 10.38
C HIS A 50 3.84 9.45 11.16
N SER A 51 3.49 8.17 11.04
CA SER A 51 4.22 7.02 11.63
C SER A 51 4.40 7.09 13.17
N ASP A 52 3.52 7.80 13.85
CA ASP A 52 3.57 8.08 15.29
C ASP A 52 2.34 7.56 16.07
N VAL A 53 1.40 6.88 15.41
CA VAL A 53 0.20 6.29 16.01
C VAL A 53 -0.05 4.89 15.48
N VAL A 54 -0.45 3.99 16.35
CA VAL A 54 -1.02 2.69 15.98
C VAL A 54 -2.50 2.68 16.37
N GLY A 55 -3.38 2.48 15.39
CA GLY A 55 -4.81 2.50 15.65
C GLY A 55 -5.66 2.05 14.48
N GLY A 56 -6.95 2.00 14.70
CA GLY A 56 -7.94 1.61 13.70
C GLY A 56 -9.26 2.33 13.88
N VAL A 57 -10.07 2.32 12.84
CA VAL A 57 -11.44 2.81 12.89
C VAL A 57 -12.34 1.87 12.09
N ALA A 58 -13.53 1.60 12.62
CA ALA A 58 -14.61 0.90 11.93
C ALA A 58 -15.80 1.85 11.75
N ILE A 59 -16.35 1.91 10.56
CA ILE A 59 -17.48 2.75 10.20
C ILE A 59 -18.57 1.85 9.62
N ALA A 60 -19.73 1.77 10.28
CA ALA A 60 -20.88 1.03 9.80
C ALA A 60 -21.87 1.96 9.10
N LYS A 61 -22.55 1.45 8.06
CA LYS A 61 -23.61 2.16 7.33
C LYS A 61 -24.91 2.17 8.13
N ASP A 62 -25.25 1.06 8.74
CA ASP A 62 -26.45 0.89 9.57
C ASP A 62 -26.19 1.43 10.99
N PRO A 63 -27.06 2.33 11.52
CA PRO A 63 -26.90 2.89 12.88
C PRO A 63 -26.95 1.84 13.98
N ALA A 64 -27.78 0.80 13.88
CA ALA A 64 -27.88 -0.24 14.91
C ALA A 64 -26.60 -1.10 14.94
N LEU A 65 -26.02 -1.37 13.77
CA LEU A 65 -24.73 -2.01 13.68
C LEU A 65 -23.61 -1.13 14.26
N ALA A 66 -23.64 0.17 13.98
CA ALA A 66 -22.69 1.14 14.57
C ALA A 66 -22.77 1.15 16.11
N GLU A 67 -23.98 1.20 16.68
CA GLU A 67 -24.19 1.11 18.13
C GLU A 67 -23.64 -0.18 18.72
N SER A 68 -23.87 -1.32 18.04
CA SER A 68 -23.34 -2.61 18.44
C SER A 68 -21.82 -2.63 18.45
N LEU A 69 -21.17 -2.06 17.41
CA LEU A 69 -19.71 -1.96 17.36
C LEU A 69 -19.15 -1.09 18.50
N VAL A 70 -19.80 0.03 18.82
CA VAL A 70 -19.43 0.90 19.94
C VAL A 70 -19.55 0.15 21.27
N TRP A 71 -20.64 -0.59 21.44
CA TRP A 71 -20.85 -1.40 22.66
C TRP A 71 -19.76 -2.45 22.84
N TRP A 72 -19.45 -3.20 21.78
CA TRP A 72 -18.39 -4.21 21.80
C TRP A 72 -17.01 -3.59 22.03
N ALA A 73 -16.69 -2.46 21.36
CA ALA A 73 -15.43 -1.74 21.58
C ALA A 73 -15.26 -1.35 23.06
N ASN A 74 -16.32 -0.88 23.69
CA ASN A 74 -16.31 -0.55 25.11
C ASN A 74 -16.13 -1.78 25.99
N CYS A 75 -16.87 -2.86 25.75
CA CYS A 75 -16.79 -4.11 26.53
C CYS A 75 -15.40 -4.76 26.46
N LEU A 76 -14.76 -4.71 25.30
CA LEU A 76 -13.44 -5.32 25.05
C LEU A 76 -12.27 -4.37 25.37
N GLY A 77 -12.54 -3.11 25.69
CA GLY A 77 -11.50 -2.11 25.91
C GLY A 77 -10.75 -1.70 24.66
N LEU A 78 -11.37 -1.83 23.48
CA LEU A 78 -10.79 -1.46 22.17
C LEU A 78 -10.99 0.03 21.89
N THR A 79 -10.53 0.88 22.80
CA THR A 79 -10.65 2.34 22.68
C THR A 79 -9.28 2.95 22.48
N SER A 80 -9.19 3.92 21.58
CA SER A 80 -7.96 4.67 21.35
C SER A 80 -7.66 5.60 22.54
N GLY A 81 -6.38 5.81 22.83
CA GLY A 81 -5.94 6.82 23.78
C GLY A 81 -6.32 8.24 23.31
N ALA A 82 -6.51 9.17 24.25
CA ALA A 82 -6.88 10.54 23.91
C ALA A 82 -5.81 11.26 23.08
N PHE A 83 -4.53 10.99 23.35
CA PHE A 83 -3.42 11.57 22.59
C PHE A 83 -3.33 10.99 21.18
N ASP A 84 -3.47 9.66 21.04
CA ASP A 84 -3.48 9.00 19.72
C ASP A 84 -4.67 9.47 18.87
N SER A 85 -5.84 9.67 19.50
CA SER A 85 -7.02 10.23 18.84
C SER A 85 -6.77 11.65 18.35
N TYR A 86 -6.11 12.48 19.17
CA TYR A 86 -5.74 13.83 18.79
C TYR A 86 -4.78 13.85 17.60
N LEU A 87 -3.73 13.02 17.60
CA LEU A 87 -2.77 12.90 16.51
C LEU A 87 -3.46 12.41 15.23
N THR A 88 -4.33 11.39 15.33
CA THR A 88 -5.12 10.89 14.21
C THR A 88 -6.00 11.98 13.60
N LEU A 89 -6.71 12.76 14.42
CA LEU A 89 -7.53 13.89 13.95
C LEU A 89 -6.67 14.99 13.30
N ARG A 90 -5.48 15.24 13.84
CA ARG A 90 -4.52 16.17 13.26
C ARG A 90 -4.04 15.69 11.90
N GLY A 91 -3.68 14.40 11.77
CA GLY A 91 -3.28 13.77 10.51
C GLY A 91 -4.40 13.81 9.46
N LEU A 92 -5.64 13.55 9.86
CA LEU A 92 -6.82 13.59 9.00
C LEU A 92 -7.00 14.97 8.32
N ARG A 93 -6.67 16.07 9.00
CA ARG A 93 -6.80 17.43 8.44
C ARG A 93 -5.87 17.69 7.25
N THR A 94 -4.80 16.92 7.12
CA THR A 94 -3.84 17.03 6.00
C THR A 94 -3.91 15.84 5.04
N LEU A 95 -4.89 14.96 5.18
CA LEU A 95 -5.01 13.77 4.36
C LEU A 95 -5.10 14.09 2.86
N ALA A 96 -5.91 15.06 2.47
CA ALA A 96 -6.11 15.41 1.07
C ALA A 96 -4.83 15.94 0.37
N PRO A 97 -4.12 16.96 0.89
CA PRO A 97 -2.87 17.41 0.28
C PRO A 97 -1.77 16.32 0.32
N ARG A 98 -1.70 15.49 1.36
CA ARG A 98 -0.73 14.39 1.41
C ARG A 98 -1.02 13.35 0.34
N LEU A 99 -2.25 12.86 0.22
CA LEU A 99 -2.61 11.89 -0.82
C LEU A 99 -2.37 12.40 -2.24
N ARG A 100 -2.59 13.68 -2.50
CA ARG A 100 -2.24 14.27 -3.79
C ARG A 100 -0.73 14.17 -4.04
N ALA A 101 0.10 14.59 -3.09
CA ALA A 101 1.55 14.50 -3.22
C ALA A 101 2.04 13.05 -3.37
N HIS A 102 1.49 12.12 -2.58
CA HIS A 102 1.78 10.69 -2.71
C HIS A 102 1.50 10.16 -4.12
N GLN A 103 0.33 10.49 -4.70
CA GLN A 103 -0.04 10.03 -6.04
C GLN A 103 0.83 10.68 -7.14
N GLU A 104 1.09 11.98 -7.05
CA GLU A 104 1.97 12.69 -7.97
C GLU A 104 3.38 12.08 -8.00
N ASN A 105 3.92 11.74 -6.85
CA ASN A 105 5.21 11.05 -6.75
C ASN A 105 5.14 9.62 -7.30
N THR A 106 4.05 8.91 -7.03
CA THR A 106 3.83 7.55 -7.55
C THR A 106 3.78 7.55 -9.08
N ASP A 107 3.11 8.50 -9.70
CA ASP A 107 3.04 8.61 -11.16
C ASP A 107 4.42 8.85 -11.77
N ARG A 108 5.27 9.69 -11.15
CA ARG A 108 6.67 9.92 -11.58
C ARG A 108 7.51 8.65 -11.47
N ILE A 109 7.39 7.93 -10.36
CA ILE A 109 8.10 6.67 -10.14
C ILE A 109 7.63 5.61 -11.13
N LEU A 110 6.33 5.50 -11.41
CA LEU A 110 5.81 4.57 -12.42
C LEU A 110 6.38 4.86 -13.80
N ALA A 111 6.40 6.13 -14.21
CA ALA A 111 6.98 6.53 -15.49
C ALA A 111 8.48 6.20 -15.59
N PHE A 112 9.21 6.37 -14.49
CA PHE A 112 10.62 5.98 -14.39
C PHE A 112 10.81 4.47 -14.47
N LEU A 113 10.08 3.69 -13.67
CA LEU A 113 10.20 2.23 -13.60
C LEU A 113 9.88 1.55 -14.94
N GLN A 114 8.92 2.09 -15.72
CA GLN A 114 8.57 1.58 -17.04
C GLN A 114 9.73 1.66 -18.06
N GLN A 115 10.73 2.50 -17.80
CA GLN A 115 11.89 2.68 -18.65
C GLN A 115 13.13 1.92 -18.18
N GLN A 116 13.05 1.25 -17.01
CA GLN A 116 14.21 0.55 -16.42
C GLN A 116 14.39 -0.85 -17.01
N PRO A 117 15.55 -1.16 -17.59
CA PRO A 117 15.81 -2.48 -18.20
C PRO A 117 15.75 -3.65 -17.19
N LEU A 118 16.09 -3.39 -15.92
CA LEU A 118 16.03 -4.40 -14.85
C LEU A 118 14.64 -4.58 -14.26
N VAL A 119 13.63 -3.83 -14.70
CA VAL A 119 12.25 -4.01 -14.22
C VAL A 119 11.53 -5.02 -15.10
N LYS A 120 11.29 -6.20 -14.58
CA LYS A 120 10.58 -7.28 -15.25
C LYS A 120 9.07 -7.05 -15.31
N LYS A 121 8.50 -6.55 -14.24
CA LYS A 121 7.04 -6.35 -14.11
C LYS A 121 6.73 -5.30 -13.06
N ILE A 122 5.68 -4.52 -13.32
CA ILE A 122 5.14 -3.52 -12.39
C ILE A 122 3.69 -3.85 -12.07
N TYR A 123 3.33 -3.73 -10.80
CA TYR A 123 1.98 -3.94 -10.29
C TYR A 123 1.45 -2.64 -9.70
N HIS A 124 0.60 -1.97 -10.45
CA HIS A 124 -0.13 -0.79 -9.99
C HIS A 124 -1.46 -0.67 -10.72
N PRO A 125 -2.58 -0.38 -10.04
CA PRO A 125 -3.90 -0.39 -10.66
C PRO A 125 -4.14 0.72 -11.71
N SER A 126 -3.28 1.74 -11.80
CA SER A 126 -3.33 2.73 -12.88
C SER A 126 -2.88 2.18 -14.23
N LEU A 127 -2.13 1.10 -14.25
CA LEU A 127 -1.62 0.51 -15.49
C LEU A 127 -2.72 -0.29 -16.19
N PRO A 128 -2.96 -0.05 -17.50
CA PRO A 128 -3.97 -0.82 -18.26
C PRO A 128 -3.73 -2.33 -18.27
N SER A 129 -2.47 -2.75 -18.10
CA SER A 129 -2.09 -4.17 -18.00
C SER A 129 -2.45 -4.82 -16.66
N HIS A 130 -2.84 -4.05 -15.64
CA HIS A 130 -3.23 -4.58 -14.34
C HIS A 130 -4.62 -5.23 -14.44
N PRO A 131 -4.80 -6.49 -13.95
CA PRO A 131 -6.07 -7.22 -14.10
C PRO A 131 -7.29 -6.50 -13.51
N GLY A 132 -7.06 -5.67 -12.47
CA GLY A 132 -8.12 -4.90 -11.81
C GLY A 132 -8.26 -3.46 -12.28
N HIS A 133 -7.58 -3.04 -13.37
CA HIS A 133 -7.56 -1.65 -13.83
C HIS A 133 -8.97 -1.07 -14.04
N GLU A 134 -9.81 -1.75 -14.81
CA GLU A 134 -11.16 -1.27 -15.13
C GLU A 134 -12.07 -1.21 -13.90
N ILE A 135 -11.91 -2.14 -12.96
CA ILE A 135 -12.62 -2.13 -11.68
C ILE A 135 -12.17 -0.92 -10.85
N ALA A 136 -10.86 -0.71 -10.72
CA ALA A 136 -10.30 0.41 -9.99
C ALA A 136 -10.76 1.75 -10.59
N ARG A 137 -10.65 1.91 -11.90
CA ARG A 137 -11.10 3.11 -12.63
C ARG A 137 -12.57 3.44 -12.43
N ARG A 138 -13.43 2.42 -12.25
CA ARG A 138 -14.88 2.60 -12.05
C ARG A 138 -15.24 2.97 -10.62
N GLN A 139 -14.55 2.41 -9.61
CA GLN A 139 -14.96 2.53 -8.22
C GLN A 139 -14.06 3.45 -7.36
N GLN A 140 -12.96 3.97 -7.93
CA GLN A 140 -11.98 4.80 -7.23
C GLN A 140 -11.84 6.15 -7.92
N SER A 141 -11.49 7.18 -7.15
CA SER A 141 -11.16 8.53 -7.67
C SER A 141 -9.66 8.74 -7.85
N GLY A 142 -8.85 7.71 -7.57
CA GLY A 142 -7.41 7.67 -7.74
C GLY A 142 -6.89 6.28 -7.42
N PHE A 143 -5.63 6.00 -7.73
CA PHE A 143 -5.09 4.64 -7.66
C PHE A 143 -4.20 4.40 -6.43
N GLY A 144 -4.04 5.41 -5.58
CA GLY A 144 -3.21 5.33 -4.37
C GLY A 144 -1.71 5.48 -4.65
N ALA A 145 -0.91 5.14 -3.65
CA ALA A 145 0.54 5.31 -3.71
C ALA A 145 1.32 4.06 -3.25
N MET A 146 0.68 2.91 -3.38
CA MET A 146 1.29 1.60 -3.17
C MET A 146 1.54 0.95 -4.52
N LEU A 147 2.78 0.64 -4.82
CA LEU A 147 3.14 -0.10 -6.01
C LEU A 147 4.11 -1.24 -5.68
N SER A 148 4.14 -2.26 -6.54
CA SER A 148 5.15 -3.31 -6.45
C SER A 148 5.78 -3.51 -7.83
N PHE A 149 7.04 -3.97 -7.84
CA PHE A 149 7.72 -4.34 -9.07
C PHE A 149 8.68 -5.49 -8.82
N GLU A 150 8.96 -6.24 -9.88
CA GLU A 150 9.94 -7.33 -9.86
C GLU A 150 11.21 -6.89 -10.57
N LEU A 151 12.35 -7.14 -9.93
CA LEU A 151 13.67 -6.95 -10.52
C LEU A 151 14.09 -8.20 -11.31
N ASP A 152 14.73 -8.00 -12.45
CA ASP A 152 15.42 -9.05 -13.21
C ASP A 152 16.91 -9.05 -12.82
N CYS A 153 17.19 -9.51 -11.62
CA CYS A 153 18.56 -9.59 -11.09
C CYS A 153 18.74 -10.79 -10.15
N SER A 154 20.00 -11.07 -9.82
CA SER A 154 20.36 -12.04 -8.79
C SER A 154 19.97 -11.55 -7.37
N GLU A 155 20.04 -12.45 -6.38
CA GLU A 155 19.86 -12.07 -4.98
C GLU A 155 20.90 -11.04 -4.53
N ALA A 156 22.13 -11.14 -5.02
CA ALA A 156 23.18 -10.15 -4.73
C ALA A 156 22.85 -8.79 -5.35
N GLY A 157 22.35 -8.76 -6.59
CA GLY A 157 21.87 -7.55 -7.24
C GLY A 157 20.72 -6.88 -6.47
N LEU A 158 19.75 -7.67 -6.00
CA LEU A 158 18.65 -7.17 -5.16
C LEU A 158 19.17 -6.54 -3.86
N ARG A 159 20.08 -7.23 -3.17
CA ARG A 159 20.69 -6.71 -1.93
C ARG A 159 21.45 -5.41 -2.18
N THR A 160 22.19 -5.34 -3.27
CA THR A 160 22.96 -4.14 -3.64
C THR A 160 22.02 -2.99 -4.01
N PHE A 161 20.91 -3.26 -4.73
CA PHE A 161 19.85 -2.29 -4.98
C PHE A 161 19.36 -1.68 -3.68
N LEU A 162 18.90 -2.52 -2.73
CA LEU A 162 18.34 -2.07 -1.45
C LEU A 162 19.36 -1.30 -0.59
N ALA A 163 20.63 -1.74 -0.59
CA ALA A 163 21.69 -1.09 0.18
C ALA A 163 22.10 0.28 -0.36
N ALA A 164 21.84 0.55 -1.63
CA ALA A 164 22.17 1.83 -2.27
C ALA A 164 21.11 2.91 -2.07
N LEU A 165 19.91 2.55 -1.62
CA LEU A 165 18.85 3.52 -1.36
C LEU A 165 19.15 4.34 -0.10
N THR A 166 18.87 5.62 -0.16
CA THR A 166 19.11 6.59 0.92
C THR A 166 17.86 7.28 1.41
N LEU A 167 16.86 7.47 0.53
CA LEU A 167 15.57 8.07 0.85
C LEU A 167 14.52 6.99 1.13
N PHE A 168 14.48 5.93 0.32
CA PHE A 168 13.60 4.80 0.59
C PHE A 168 14.17 3.97 1.74
N SER A 169 13.53 4.04 2.90
CA SER A 169 13.91 3.19 4.05
C SER A 169 13.42 1.75 3.84
N VAL A 170 14.30 0.77 4.08
CA VAL A 170 13.93 -0.66 4.06
C VAL A 170 13.16 -0.98 5.34
N ALA A 171 11.85 -0.93 5.26
CA ALA A 171 10.97 -1.14 6.41
C ALA A 171 9.60 -1.70 6.00
N GLU A 172 8.94 -2.33 6.95
CA GLU A 172 7.51 -2.65 6.87
C GLU A 172 6.68 -1.40 7.17
N SER A 173 5.37 -1.49 7.02
CA SER A 173 4.39 -0.43 7.08
C SER A 173 4.16 0.25 5.73
N LEU A 174 3.36 1.31 5.71
CA LEU A 174 3.01 2.08 4.52
C LEU A 174 2.24 3.35 4.88
N GLY A 175 2.13 4.26 3.93
CA GLY A 175 1.19 5.39 3.99
C GLY A 175 1.61 6.52 4.92
N GLY A 176 2.83 6.49 5.45
CA GLY A 176 3.47 7.61 6.12
C GLY A 176 3.99 8.65 5.12
N VAL A 177 4.39 9.81 5.63
CA VAL A 177 5.01 10.89 4.83
C VAL A 177 6.34 10.46 4.21
N GLU A 178 7.02 9.49 4.81
CA GLU A 178 8.26 8.90 4.36
C GLU A 178 8.05 7.81 3.30
N SER A 179 9.01 7.68 2.39
CA SER A 179 9.07 6.61 1.41
C SER A 179 9.68 5.34 1.99
N LEU A 180 8.99 4.21 1.80
CA LEU A 180 9.42 2.91 2.30
C LEU A 180 9.54 1.90 1.14
N VAL A 181 10.52 1.01 1.26
CA VAL A 181 10.65 -0.19 0.44
C VAL A 181 10.61 -1.43 1.32
N ALA A 182 9.78 -2.40 0.95
CA ALA A 182 9.74 -3.70 1.61
C ALA A 182 10.06 -4.80 0.61
N HIS A 183 10.74 -5.85 1.08
CA HIS A 183 10.96 -7.09 0.36
C HIS A 183 9.99 -8.15 0.93
N PRO A 184 8.83 -8.40 0.28
CA PRO A 184 7.78 -9.23 0.84
C PRO A 184 8.24 -10.63 1.25
N ALA A 185 9.07 -11.27 0.43
CA ALA A 185 9.51 -12.64 0.67
C ALA A 185 10.28 -12.82 2.00
N SER A 186 11.14 -11.86 2.38
CA SER A 186 11.94 -11.94 3.61
C SER A 186 11.38 -11.15 4.78
N MET A 187 10.35 -10.30 4.55
CA MET A 187 9.78 -9.40 5.57
C MET A 187 8.30 -9.75 5.81
N THR A 188 7.37 -9.06 5.16
CA THR A 188 5.92 -9.15 5.44
C THR A 188 5.32 -10.55 5.25
N HIS A 189 5.90 -11.40 4.43
CA HIS A 189 5.43 -12.76 4.13
C HIS A 189 6.43 -13.85 4.50
N ARG A 190 7.41 -13.52 5.35
CA ARG A 190 8.46 -14.46 5.80
C ARG A 190 7.90 -15.71 6.48
N ALA A 191 6.74 -15.62 7.13
CA ALA A 191 6.10 -16.77 7.78
C ALA A 191 5.47 -17.77 6.79
N MET A 192 5.31 -17.39 5.51
CA MET A 192 4.78 -18.28 4.48
C MET A 192 5.85 -19.25 4.00
N THR A 193 5.44 -20.49 3.67
CA THR A 193 6.33 -21.44 2.99
C THR A 193 6.66 -20.94 1.57
N PRO A 194 7.81 -21.33 0.98
CA PRO A 194 8.15 -20.94 -0.39
C PRO A 194 7.06 -21.30 -1.42
N ALA A 195 6.41 -22.45 -1.26
CA ALA A 195 5.30 -22.86 -2.13
C ALA A 195 4.08 -21.93 -1.97
N ALA A 196 3.76 -21.51 -0.75
CA ALA A 196 2.67 -20.55 -0.49
C ALA A 196 3.00 -19.15 -1.02
N GLN A 197 4.24 -18.69 -0.89
CA GLN A 197 4.70 -17.43 -1.49
C GLN A 197 4.54 -17.47 -3.01
N GLN A 198 4.99 -18.55 -3.65
CA GLN A 198 4.86 -18.73 -5.10
C GLN A 198 3.38 -18.75 -5.54
N ALA A 199 2.51 -19.46 -4.83
CA ALA A 199 1.07 -19.50 -5.12
C ALA A 199 0.42 -18.11 -4.95
N ALA A 200 0.91 -17.29 -4.04
CA ALA A 200 0.48 -15.90 -3.83
C ALA A 200 1.13 -14.91 -4.82
N GLY A 201 1.98 -15.37 -5.75
CA GLY A 201 2.68 -14.50 -6.71
C GLY A 201 3.81 -13.67 -6.10
N ILE A 202 4.35 -14.09 -4.95
CA ILE A 202 5.45 -13.41 -4.28
C ILE A 202 6.75 -14.05 -4.73
N SER A 203 7.44 -13.40 -5.67
CA SER A 203 8.76 -13.81 -6.12
C SER A 203 9.85 -13.32 -5.16
N ALA A 204 11.03 -13.97 -5.22
CA ALA A 204 12.19 -13.56 -4.44
C ALA A 204 12.76 -12.19 -4.85
N GLN A 205 12.36 -11.66 -6.01
CA GLN A 205 12.78 -10.35 -6.52
C GLN A 205 11.68 -9.29 -6.44
N LEU A 206 10.54 -9.60 -5.80
CA LEU A 206 9.45 -8.66 -5.64
C LEU A 206 9.78 -7.61 -4.58
N LEU A 207 9.64 -6.34 -4.95
CA LEU A 207 9.72 -5.20 -4.05
C LEU A 207 8.38 -4.48 -3.99
N ARG A 208 8.03 -3.95 -2.82
CA ARG A 208 6.85 -3.11 -2.61
C ARG A 208 7.30 -1.73 -2.15
N LEU A 209 6.86 -0.69 -2.84
CA LEU A 209 7.06 0.69 -2.42
C LEU A 209 5.80 1.25 -1.77
N SER A 210 5.98 1.96 -0.67
CA SER A 210 5.05 2.96 -0.16
C SER A 210 5.66 4.31 -0.45
N VAL A 211 5.11 4.99 -1.44
CA VAL A 211 5.68 6.26 -1.91
C VAL A 211 5.28 7.38 -0.98
N GLY A 212 6.25 8.11 -0.46
CA GLY A 212 6.08 9.24 0.45
C GLY A 212 5.82 10.57 -0.26
N ILE A 213 6.01 11.67 0.48
CA ILE A 213 5.77 13.03 -0.01
C ILE A 213 7.05 13.86 -0.10
N GLU A 214 8.21 13.24 -0.10
CA GLU A 214 9.49 13.87 -0.39
C GLU A 214 9.47 14.46 -1.81
N HIS A 215 10.50 15.20 -2.19
CA HIS A 215 10.58 15.74 -3.54
C HIS A 215 10.66 14.61 -4.59
N GLY A 216 9.74 14.59 -5.54
CA GLY A 216 9.57 13.44 -6.43
C GLY A 216 10.77 13.14 -7.33
N GLU A 217 11.57 14.16 -7.71
CA GLU A 217 12.79 13.96 -8.50
C GLU A 217 13.90 13.32 -7.65
N ASP A 218 13.97 13.65 -6.36
CA ASP A 218 14.93 13.02 -5.45
C ASP A 218 14.59 11.55 -5.22
N LEU A 219 13.29 11.20 -5.13
CA LEU A 219 12.85 9.80 -5.05
C LEU A 219 13.23 9.01 -6.31
N VAL A 220 13.07 9.61 -7.49
CA VAL A 220 13.49 9.00 -8.75
C VAL A 220 15.01 8.84 -8.81
N ALA A 221 15.76 9.82 -8.36
CA ALA A 221 17.22 9.76 -8.32
C ALA A 221 17.74 8.68 -7.35
N ASP A 222 17.09 8.52 -6.20
CA ASP A 222 17.41 7.47 -5.22
C ASP A 222 17.19 6.07 -5.82
N LEU A 223 16.06 5.84 -6.50
CA LEU A 223 15.82 4.59 -7.21
C LEU A 223 16.81 4.37 -8.36
N ALA A 224 17.15 5.41 -9.11
CA ALA A 224 18.12 5.32 -10.21
C ALA A 224 19.50 4.88 -9.70
N GLN A 225 19.96 5.41 -8.57
CA GLN A 225 21.17 4.96 -7.90
C GLN A 225 21.09 3.48 -7.53
N GLY A 226 19.96 3.03 -6.97
CA GLY A 226 19.73 1.61 -6.67
C GLY A 226 19.88 0.72 -7.91
N PHE A 227 19.25 1.10 -9.04
CA PHE A 227 19.35 0.37 -10.30
C PHE A 227 20.77 0.32 -10.85
N GLU A 228 21.51 1.43 -10.82
CA GLU A 228 22.91 1.48 -11.26
C GLU A 228 23.78 0.50 -10.46
N GLN A 229 23.65 0.48 -9.16
CA GLN A 229 24.41 -0.42 -8.30
C GLN A 229 24.04 -1.89 -8.51
N ALA A 230 22.76 -2.20 -8.74
CA ALA A 230 22.32 -3.55 -9.08
C ALA A 230 22.91 -4.02 -10.43
N GLN A 231 22.97 -3.16 -11.44
CA GLN A 231 23.57 -3.46 -12.73
C GLN A 231 25.06 -3.75 -12.61
N LEU A 232 25.80 -2.96 -11.87
CA LEU A 232 27.23 -3.17 -11.62
C LEU A 232 27.49 -4.50 -10.91
N ALA A 233 26.67 -4.84 -9.91
CA ALA A 233 26.76 -6.14 -9.23
C ALA A 233 26.53 -7.31 -10.18
N GLN A 234 25.53 -7.22 -11.06
CA GLN A 234 25.21 -8.26 -12.05
C GLN A 234 26.31 -8.44 -13.10
N GLN A 235 26.92 -7.36 -13.56
CA GLN A 235 28.07 -7.40 -14.47
C GLN A 235 29.29 -8.08 -13.81
N ALA A 236 29.56 -7.79 -12.56
CA ALA A 236 30.65 -8.40 -11.81
C ALA A 236 30.48 -9.92 -11.59
N GLU A 237 29.24 -10.43 -11.56
CA GLU A 237 28.94 -11.86 -11.48
C GLU A 237 29.17 -12.58 -12.83
N GLN A 238 28.94 -11.92 -13.95
CA GLN A 238 29.11 -12.49 -15.30
C GLN A 238 30.59 -12.62 -15.72
N VAL A 239 31.50 -11.91 -15.05
CA VAL A 239 32.95 -11.94 -15.33
C VAL A 239 33.68 -13.02 -14.51
N LYS A 240 33.01 -13.65 -13.58
CA LYS A 240 33.54 -14.74 -12.74
C LYS A 240 33.17 -16.10 -13.32
#